data_c0655f46fbd3852e649e86e7eed1c90c
#
_entry.id   c0655f46fbd3852e649e86e7eed1c90c
#
_cell.length_a   1.000
_cell.length_b   1.000
_cell.length_c   1.000
_cell.angle_alpha   90.00
_cell.angle_beta   90.00
_cell.angle_gamma   90.00
#
_symmetry.space_group_name_H-M   'P 1'
#
loop_
_entity.id
_entity.type
_entity.pdbx_description
1 polymer ?
#
loop_
_entity_poly.entity_id
_entity_poly.type
_entity_poly.pdbx_seq_one_letter_code
_entity_poly.pdbx_strand_id
1 'polypeptide(L)'
;MNSDVTNQTKITNRYKHMGICDKVAVFGETIEKKLHDRFAQIDETAQTNQLKVIYAMQKNKVSAACFNQSSGYGYDDYGRDTLEKVYADCFHTEDALVRPQITCGTHALALALFSNLRPGDELLSASGKPYDTLEEVIGI
;
A
#
# COMPACT_ATOMS: atom_id res chain seq x y z
N MET A 1 38.53 2.74 21.14
CA MET A 1 37.86 2.12 22.31
C MET A 1 36.80 3.00 22.98
N ASN A 2 36.93 4.35 22.98
CA ASN A 2 35.92 5.22 23.64
C ASN A 2 34.61 5.46 22.87
N SER A 3 34.59 5.33 21.55
CA SER A 3 33.38 5.58 20.73
C SER A 3 32.26 4.51 20.88
N ASP A 4 32.67 3.25 21.05
CA ASP A 4 31.70 2.14 21.16
C ASP A 4 30.99 2.11 22.51
N VAL A 5 31.72 2.42 23.61
CA VAL A 5 31.10 2.49 24.95
C VAL A 5 30.12 3.66 25.04
N THR A 6 30.47 4.81 24.46
CA THR A 6 29.55 5.98 24.42
C THR A 6 28.30 5.71 23.59
N ASN A 7 28.41 4.95 22.52
CA ASN A 7 27.29 4.61 21.66
C ASN A 7 26.36 3.58 22.33
N GLN A 8 26.90 2.55 22.98
CA GLN A 8 26.10 1.59 23.75
C GLN A 8 25.33 2.26 24.90
N THR A 9 25.93 3.21 25.61
CA THR A 9 25.26 3.94 26.70
C THR A 9 24.06 4.79 26.15
N LYS A 10 24.23 5.39 24.98
CA LYS A 10 23.13 6.14 24.33
C LYS A 10 21.96 5.26 23.91
N ILE A 11 22.23 4.05 23.39
CA ILE A 11 21.24 3.08 22.96
C ILE A 11 20.41 2.59 24.14
N THR A 12 21.08 2.14 25.22
CA THR A 12 20.40 1.60 26.40
C THR A 12 19.52 2.64 27.10
N ASN A 13 19.95 3.90 27.14
CA ASN A 13 19.14 4.98 27.71
C ASN A 13 17.85 5.28 26.92
N ARG A 14 17.87 5.09 25.61
CA ARG A 14 16.69 5.35 24.75
C ARG A 14 15.49 4.46 25.11
N TYR A 15 15.74 3.21 25.45
CA TYR A 15 14.70 2.19 25.68
C TYR A 15 14.39 1.93 27.17
N LYS A 16 15.13 2.56 28.07
CA LYS A 16 15.03 2.34 29.51
C LYS A 16 13.62 2.60 30.06
N HIS A 17 12.96 3.64 29.57
CA HIS A 17 11.59 3.99 29.99
C HIS A 17 10.52 2.99 29.51
N MET A 18 10.84 2.14 28.54
CA MET A 18 9.96 1.12 28.01
C MET A 18 10.13 -0.23 28.69
N GLY A 19 10.98 -0.33 29.73
CA GLY A 19 11.25 -1.59 30.42
C GLY A 19 12.08 -2.59 29.61
N ILE A 20 12.73 -2.14 28.52
CA ILE A 20 13.57 -3.00 27.67
C ILE A 20 14.96 -3.08 28.31
N CYS A 21 15.41 -4.31 28.57
CA CYS A 21 16.72 -4.51 29.18
C CYS A 21 17.85 -4.23 28.16
N ASP A 22 19.02 -3.84 28.69
CA ASP A 22 20.18 -3.42 27.89
C ASP A 22 20.64 -4.49 26.89
N LYS A 23 20.56 -5.78 27.25
CA LYS A 23 20.96 -6.88 26.35
C LYS A 23 20.07 -6.94 25.10
N VAL A 24 18.76 -6.74 25.26
CA VAL A 24 17.79 -6.75 24.16
C VAL A 24 17.99 -5.51 23.30
N ALA A 25 18.18 -4.34 23.89
CA ALA A 25 18.43 -3.10 23.15
C ALA A 25 19.69 -3.20 22.27
N VAL A 26 20.80 -3.67 22.83
CA VAL A 26 22.07 -3.85 22.09
C VAL A 26 21.95 -4.93 21.00
N PHE A 27 21.22 -6.02 21.28
CA PHE A 27 20.96 -7.05 20.28
C PHE A 27 20.15 -6.49 19.11
N GLY A 28 19.08 -5.75 19.39
CA GLY A 28 18.23 -5.11 18.37
C GLY A 28 19.04 -4.20 17.44
N GLU A 29 19.86 -3.31 18.01
CA GLU A 29 20.76 -2.44 17.24
C GLU A 29 21.77 -3.23 16.38
N THR A 30 22.24 -4.36 16.87
CA THR A 30 23.16 -5.21 16.10
C THR A 30 22.46 -5.82 14.88
N ILE A 31 21.20 -6.22 15.02
CA ILE A 31 20.40 -6.72 13.92
C ILE A 31 20.06 -5.61 12.93
N GLU A 32 19.65 -4.44 13.42
CA GLU A 32 19.32 -3.28 12.58
C GLU A 32 20.51 -2.87 11.71
N LYS A 33 21.72 -2.82 12.28
CA LYS A 33 22.96 -2.56 11.51
C LYS A 33 23.20 -3.59 10.41
N LYS A 34 22.92 -4.87 10.65
CA LYS A 34 23.07 -5.93 9.64
C LYS A 34 22.04 -5.81 8.50
N LEU A 35 20.89 -5.23 8.79
CA LEU A 35 19.80 -5.04 7.84
C LEU A 35 19.84 -3.68 7.13
N HIS A 36 20.79 -2.81 7.47
CA HIS A 36 20.89 -1.45 6.96
C HIS A 36 20.75 -1.37 5.42
N ASP A 37 21.51 -2.20 4.70
CA ASP A 37 21.49 -2.18 3.23
C ASP A 37 20.14 -2.62 2.68
N ARG A 38 19.48 -3.56 3.36
CA ARG A 38 18.12 -3.98 2.99
C ARG A 38 17.10 -2.88 3.24
N PHE A 39 17.20 -2.18 4.35
CA PHE A 39 16.33 -1.04 4.64
C PHE A 39 16.55 0.10 3.64
N ALA A 40 17.79 0.40 3.28
CA ALA A 40 18.10 1.40 2.27
C ALA A 40 17.45 1.07 0.91
N GLN A 41 17.46 -0.19 0.47
CA GLN A 41 16.77 -0.63 -0.74
C GLN A 41 15.24 -0.44 -0.67
N ILE A 42 14.66 -0.74 0.51
CA ILE A 42 13.22 -0.53 0.74
C ILE A 42 12.89 0.97 0.70
N ASP A 43 13.70 1.80 1.33
CA ASP A 43 13.53 3.25 1.36
C ASP A 43 13.62 3.87 -0.05
N GLU A 44 14.57 3.41 -0.88
CA GLU A 44 14.68 3.83 -2.29
C GLU A 44 13.43 3.47 -3.09
N THR A 45 12.92 2.25 -2.92
CA THR A 45 11.67 1.81 -3.55
C THR A 45 10.48 2.64 -3.07
N ALA A 46 10.40 2.89 -1.76
CA ALA A 46 9.35 3.71 -1.16
C ALA A 46 9.40 5.14 -1.68
N GLN A 47 10.59 5.75 -1.76
CA GLN A 47 10.78 7.09 -2.30
C GLN A 47 10.33 7.18 -3.76
N THR A 48 10.73 6.23 -4.59
CA THR A 48 10.35 6.19 -6.01
C THR A 48 8.82 6.12 -6.16
N ASN A 49 8.16 5.25 -5.40
CA ASN A 49 6.71 5.12 -5.43
C ASN A 49 6.00 6.37 -4.88
N GLN A 50 6.54 6.98 -3.82
CA GLN A 50 6.02 8.24 -3.27
C GLN A 50 6.05 9.36 -4.31
N LEU A 51 7.17 9.53 -5.02
CA LEU A 51 7.31 10.54 -6.07
C LEU A 51 6.35 10.28 -7.23
N LYS A 52 6.13 9.03 -7.62
CA LYS A 52 5.15 8.66 -8.64
C LYS A 52 3.74 9.11 -8.26
N VAL A 53 3.33 8.86 -7.03
CA VAL A 53 2.00 9.28 -6.53
C VAL A 53 1.88 10.81 -6.48
N ILE A 54 2.89 11.50 -5.95
CA ILE A 54 2.90 12.97 -5.89
C ILE A 54 2.80 13.56 -7.30
N TYR A 55 3.55 13.03 -8.26
CA TYR A 55 3.49 13.48 -9.65
C TYR A 55 2.09 13.27 -10.27
N ALA A 56 1.47 12.11 -10.04
CA ALA A 56 0.12 11.83 -10.51
C ALA A 56 -0.90 12.82 -9.90
N MET A 57 -0.78 13.13 -8.61
CA MET A 57 -1.61 14.14 -7.94
C MET A 57 -1.41 15.54 -8.55
N GLN A 58 -0.18 15.95 -8.81
CA GLN A 58 0.13 17.24 -9.44
C GLN A 58 -0.42 17.31 -10.87
N LYS A 59 -0.21 16.27 -11.67
CA LYS A 59 -0.70 16.17 -13.05
C LYS A 59 -2.23 16.33 -13.11
N ASN A 60 -2.94 15.70 -12.19
CA ASN A 60 -4.40 15.74 -12.10
C ASN A 60 -4.93 16.92 -11.26
N LYS A 61 -4.05 17.87 -10.89
CA LYS A 61 -4.41 19.11 -10.18
C LYS A 61 -5.22 18.87 -8.90
N VAL A 62 -4.85 17.84 -8.13
CA VAL A 62 -5.48 17.55 -6.84
C VAL A 62 -5.38 18.80 -5.96
N SER A 63 -6.51 19.24 -5.44
CA SER A 63 -6.63 20.45 -4.63
C SER A 63 -7.65 20.25 -3.51
N ALA A 64 -7.81 21.22 -2.62
CA ALA A 64 -8.80 21.19 -1.56
C ALA A 64 -10.23 20.97 -2.10
N ALA A 65 -10.53 21.42 -3.31
CA ALA A 65 -11.83 21.19 -3.94
C ALA A 65 -12.18 19.71 -4.14
N CYS A 66 -11.17 18.84 -4.33
CA CYS A 66 -11.37 17.39 -4.47
C CYS A 66 -11.93 16.73 -3.20
N PHE A 67 -11.81 17.39 -2.06
CA PHE A 67 -12.26 16.88 -0.74
C PHE A 67 -13.60 17.48 -0.32
N ASN A 68 -14.23 18.27 -1.17
CA ASN A 68 -15.56 18.80 -0.87
C ASN A 68 -16.60 17.68 -0.86
N GLN A 69 -17.64 17.89 -0.07
CA GLN A 69 -18.77 16.97 -0.03
C GLN A 69 -19.46 16.90 -1.40
N SER A 70 -19.82 15.69 -1.81
CA SER A 70 -20.59 15.40 -3.02
C SER A 70 -21.94 14.78 -2.70
N SER A 71 -22.81 14.63 -3.70
CA SER A 71 -24.13 13.98 -3.54
C SER A 71 -24.02 12.48 -3.23
N GLY A 72 -22.88 11.86 -3.52
CA GLY A 72 -22.66 10.42 -3.37
C GLY A 72 -23.25 9.54 -4.49
N TYR A 73 -24.00 10.12 -5.43
CA TYR A 73 -24.60 9.37 -6.52
C TYR A 73 -23.67 9.11 -7.72
N GLY A 74 -22.46 9.63 -7.69
CA GLY A 74 -21.45 9.42 -8.75
C GLY A 74 -21.65 10.27 -10.00
N TYR A 75 -22.51 11.28 -9.95
CA TYR A 75 -22.68 12.28 -11.01
C TYR A 75 -21.90 13.55 -10.65
N ASP A 76 -21.04 13.99 -11.58
CA ASP A 76 -20.20 15.20 -11.44
C ASP A 76 -19.43 15.25 -10.10
N ASP A 77 -18.89 14.10 -9.70
CA ASP A 77 -18.12 13.98 -8.45
C ASP A 77 -16.65 14.26 -8.72
N TYR A 78 -16.31 15.55 -8.73
CA TYR A 78 -14.97 16.03 -9.07
C TYR A 78 -13.86 15.33 -8.27
N GLY A 79 -14.06 15.08 -6.97
CA GLY A 79 -13.07 14.42 -6.12
C GLY A 79 -12.82 12.97 -6.50
N ARG A 80 -13.89 12.21 -6.72
CA ARG A 80 -13.81 10.80 -7.11
C ARG A 80 -13.25 10.62 -8.51
N ASP A 81 -13.71 11.41 -9.47
CA ASP A 81 -13.22 11.37 -10.85
C ASP A 81 -11.73 11.75 -10.92
N THR A 82 -11.28 12.70 -10.09
CA THR A 82 -9.88 13.04 -9.97
C THR A 82 -9.06 11.90 -9.34
N LEU A 83 -9.60 11.23 -8.32
CA LEU A 83 -8.94 10.09 -7.68
C LEU A 83 -8.72 8.94 -8.67
N GLU A 84 -9.71 8.62 -9.49
CA GLU A 84 -9.60 7.59 -10.53
C GLU A 84 -8.50 7.90 -11.54
N LYS A 85 -8.38 9.15 -11.99
CA LYS A 85 -7.27 9.59 -12.85
C LYS A 85 -5.90 9.47 -12.17
N VAL A 86 -5.80 9.78 -10.88
CA VAL A 86 -4.55 9.59 -10.11
C VAL A 86 -4.18 8.12 -10.05
N TYR A 87 -5.14 7.23 -9.81
CA TYR A 87 -4.90 5.77 -9.83
C TYR A 87 -4.47 5.29 -11.21
N ALA A 88 -5.17 5.69 -12.26
CA ALA A 88 -4.83 5.32 -13.63
C ALA A 88 -3.39 5.73 -13.98
N ASP A 89 -2.97 6.95 -13.61
CA ASP A 89 -1.59 7.41 -13.81
C ASP A 89 -0.56 6.63 -12.97
N CYS A 90 -0.88 6.31 -11.70
CA CYS A 90 0.02 5.54 -10.84
C CYS A 90 0.26 4.12 -11.33
N PHE A 91 -0.76 3.49 -11.88
CA PHE A 91 -0.70 2.10 -12.35
C PHE A 91 -0.49 1.96 -13.87
N HIS A 92 -0.38 3.08 -14.59
CA HIS A 92 -0.20 3.13 -16.05
C HIS A 92 -1.31 2.39 -16.80
N THR A 93 -2.55 2.58 -16.35
CA THR A 93 -3.74 2.04 -16.98
C THR A 93 -4.51 3.13 -17.74
N GLU A 94 -5.38 2.74 -18.66
CA GLU A 94 -6.22 3.69 -19.41
C GLU A 94 -7.23 4.38 -18.49
N ASP A 95 -7.75 3.63 -17.50
CA ASP A 95 -8.72 4.12 -16.53
C ASP A 95 -8.61 3.35 -15.22
N ALA A 96 -9.31 3.80 -14.17
CA ALA A 96 -9.43 3.13 -12.89
C ALA A 96 -10.82 3.32 -12.31
N LEU A 97 -11.31 2.33 -11.59
CA LEU A 97 -12.56 2.41 -10.85
C LEU A 97 -12.27 2.38 -9.34
N VAL A 98 -12.36 3.55 -8.70
CA VAL A 98 -12.05 3.72 -7.28
C VAL A 98 -13.26 4.32 -6.57
N ARG A 99 -14.13 3.47 -6.04
CA ARG A 99 -15.41 3.88 -5.45
C ARG A 99 -15.60 3.25 -4.06
N PRO A 100 -16.18 3.98 -3.10
CA PRO A 100 -16.46 3.44 -1.76
C PRO A 100 -17.49 2.30 -1.78
N GLN A 101 -18.26 2.14 -2.85
CA GLN A 101 -19.16 1.02 -3.08
C GLN A 101 -18.42 -0.31 -3.32
N ILE A 102 -17.14 -0.24 -3.72
CA ILE A 102 -16.24 -1.41 -3.77
C ILE A 102 -15.66 -1.57 -2.37
N THR A 103 -16.31 -2.35 -1.53
CA THR A 103 -16.14 -2.35 -0.08
C THR A 103 -14.91 -3.08 0.43
N CYS A 104 -14.34 -3.99 -0.38
CA CYS A 104 -13.17 -4.80 0.02
C CYS A 104 -12.46 -5.38 -1.21
N GLY A 105 -11.29 -6.00 -0.97
CA GLY A 105 -10.49 -6.63 -2.03
C GLY A 105 -11.22 -7.77 -2.74
N THR A 106 -11.96 -8.61 -2.01
CA THR A 106 -12.77 -9.70 -2.61
C THR A 106 -13.83 -9.12 -3.55
N HIS A 107 -14.49 -8.03 -3.16
CA HIS A 107 -15.47 -7.36 -4.03
C HIS A 107 -14.81 -6.81 -5.31
N ALA A 108 -13.65 -6.19 -5.20
CA ALA A 108 -12.89 -5.71 -6.37
C ALA A 108 -12.51 -6.85 -7.32
N LEU A 109 -12.04 -7.97 -6.78
CA LEU A 109 -11.71 -9.16 -7.57
C LEU A 109 -12.95 -9.79 -8.21
N ALA A 110 -14.06 -9.87 -7.47
CA ALA A 110 -15.34 -10.35 -8.01
C ALA A 110 -15.82 -9.48 -9.19
N LEU A 111 -15.75 -8.15 -9.06
CA LEU A 111 -16.11 -7.24 -10.16
C LEU A 111 -15.21 -7.46 -11.38
N ALA A 112 -13.89 -7.61 -11.18
CA ALA A 112 -12.95 -7.87 -12.27
C ALA A 112 -13.25 -9.21 -12.98
N LEU A 113 -13.58 -10.26 -12.24
CA LEU A 113 -13.94 -11.55 -12.80
C LEU A 113 -15.27 -11.48 -13.55
N PHE A 114 -16.32 -10.93 -12.95
CA PHE A 114 -17.67 -10.86 -13.55
C PHE A 114 -17.76 -9.92 -14.75
N SER A 115 -16.87 -8.94 -14.85
CA SER A 115 -16.81 -8.08 -16.04
C SER A 115 -16.19 -8.80 -17.24
N ASN A 116 -15.34 -9.80 -17.02
CA ASN A 116 -14.61 -10.50 -18.08
C ASN A 116 -15.12 -11.93 -18.38
N LEU A 117 -15.74 -12.58 -17.39
CA LEU A 117 -16.15 -13.99 -17.48
C LEU A 117 -17.66 -14.15 -17.42
N ARG A 118 -18.15 -15.24 -18.03
CA ARG A 118 -19.55 -15.67 -17.98
C ARG A 118 -19.64 -17.08 -17.40
N PRO A 119 -20.79 -17.50 -16.87
CA PRO A 119 -20.99 -18.89 -16.43
C PRO A 119 -20.62 -19.88 -17.54
N GLY A 120 -19.70 -20.78 -17.25
CA GLY A 120 -19.18 -21.77 -18.21
C GLY A 120 -17.85 -21.41 -18.85
N ASP A 121 -17.34 -20.18 -18.66
CA ASP A 121 -15.98 -19.83 -19.08
C ASP A 121 -14.93 -20.51 -18.17
N GLU A 122 -13.76 -20.77 -18.73
CA GLU A 122 -12.64 -21.40 -18.01
C GLU A 122 -11.74 -20.34 -17.35
N LEU A 123 -11.40 -20.54 -16.07
CA LEU A 123 -10.46 -19.73 -15.32
C LEU A 123 -9.27 -20.57 -14.89
N LEU A 124 -8.08 -20.30 -15.46
CA LEU A 124 -6.84 -20.98 -15.10
C LEU A 124 -6.10 -20.22 -14.00
N SER A 125 -5.97 -20.83 -12.82
CA SER A 125 -5.12 -20.31 -11.73
C SER A 125 -3.69 -20.88 -11.85
N ALA A 126 -2.83 -20.21 -12.60
CA ALA A 126 -1.49 -20.69 -12.95
C ALA A 126 -0.52 -20.75 -11.75
N SER A 127 -0.76 -19.97 -10.71
CA SER A 127 0.11 -19.88 -9.51
C SER A 127 -0.34 -20.77 -8.34
N GLY A 128 -1.43 -21.53 -8.49
CA GLY A 128 -1.97 -22.40 -7.46
C GLY A 128 -3.41 -22.07 -7.09
N LYS A 129 -3.88 -22.62 -5.97
CA LYS A 129 -5.26 -22.43 -5.52
C LYS A 129 -5.56 -20.96 -5.28
N PRO A 130 -6.71 -20.42 -5.74
CA PRO A 130 -7.16 -19.08 -5.42
C PRO A 130 -7.29 -18.86 -3.90
N TYR A 131 -7.30 -17.59 -3.50
CA TYR A 131 -7.57 -17.22 -2.11
C TYR A 131 -8.97 -17.70 -1.69
N ASP A 132 -9.11 -18.20 -0.48
CA ASP A 132 -10.31 -18.89 0.01
C ASP A 132 -11.61 -18.10 -0.18
N THR A 133 -11.59 -16.78 0.07
CA THR A 133 -12.78 -15.93 -0.13
C THR A 133 -13.21 -15.79 -1.58
N LEU A 134 -12.41 -16.22 -2.54
CA LEU A 134 -12.76 -16.24 -3.96
C LEU A 134 -13.44 -17.56 -4.39
N GLU A 135 -13.36 -18.61 -3.60
CA GLU A 135 -13.93 -19.93 -3.96
C GLU A 135 -15.41 -19.81 -4.25
N GLU A 136 -16.18 -19.16 -3.39
CA GLU A 136 -17.62 -18.92 -3.61
C GLU A 136 -17.88 -18.00 -4.80
N VAL A 137 -17.02 -17.03 -5.05
CA VAL A 137 -17.16 -16.10 -6.20
C VAL A 137 -17.00 -16.82 -7.53
N ILE A 138 -16.07 -17.77 -7.61
CA ILE A 138 -15.80 -18.56 -8.83
C ILE A 138 -16.57 -19.88 -8.89
N GLY A 139 -17.33 -20.22 -7.87
CA GLY A 139 -18.25 -21.34 -7.87
C GLY A 139 -17.64 -22.71 -7.55
N ILE A 140 -16.64 -22.76 -6.66
CA ILE A 140 -16.01 -24.00 -6.13
C ILE A 140 -16.14 -24.11 -4.62
#